data_d457cbc6e1ce8dc8bdb6ac122e97f5d8
#
_entry.id   d457cbc6e1ce8dc8bdb6ac122e97f5d8
#
_cell.length_a   1.000
_cell.length_b   1.000
_cell.length_c   1.000
_cell.angle_alpha   90.00
_cell.angle_beta   90.00
_cell.angle_gamma   90.00
#
_symmetry.space_group_name_H-M   'P 1'
#
loop_
_entity.id
_entity.type
_entity.pdbx_description
1 polymer ?
#
loop_
_entity_poly.entity_id
_entity_poly.type
_entity_poly.pdbx_seq_one_letter_code
_entity_poly.pdbx_strand_id
1 'polypeptide(L)'
;MEEGCRPASTTDLPRIAELTRAVIEELSPMRGGAVWKAREARPEPLEDGLAALLDNADARVLVATIDGTIVGYAVVRLEYLADGSILGVIDDIFVEEGARQVGLGELMIDDLMTWCEERKCVGMDAMALPGHRATKNFFEESGFTARQLVMHHHFGS
;
A
#
# COMPACT_ATOMS: atom_id res chain seq x y z
N MET A 1 -16.15 18.99 5.13
CA MET A 1 -15.37 18.00 4.37
C MET A 1 -15.41 16.68 5.11
N GLU A 2 -15.96 15.67 4.46
CA GLU A 2 -16.12 14.35 5.08
C GLU A 2 -15.07 13.38 4.55
N GLU A 3 -14.21 12.93 5.43
CA GLU A 3 -13.19 11.93 5.12
C GLU A 3 -13.74 10.53 5.41
N GLY A 4 -13.40 9.56 4.57
CA GLY A 4 -13.87 8.20 4.74
C GLY A 4 -12.91 7.16 4.21
N CYS A 5 -13.16 5.92 4.61
CA CYS A 5 -12.40 4.77 4.17
C CYS A 5 -13.37 3.60 4.12
N ARG A 6 -13.35 2.84 3.03
CA ARG A 6 -14.24 1.69 2.86
C ARG A 6 -13.58 0.61 1.98
N PRO A 7 -14.07 -0.63 2.05
CA PRO A 7 -13.62 -1.66 1.12
C PRO A 7 -13.91 -1.25 -0.31
N ALA A 8 -13.00 -1.58 -1.22
CA ALA A 8 -13.16 -1.31 -2.64
C ALA A 8 -14.16 -2.28 -3.27
N SER A 9 -14.80 -1.83 -4.34
CA SER A 9 -15.68 -2.66 -5.17
C SER A 9 -15.21 -2.63 -6.61
N THR A 10 -15.81 -3.47 -7.46
CA THR A 10 -15.41 -3.54 -8.87
C THR A 10 -15.56 -2.21 -9.61
N THR A 11 -16.53 -1.39 -9.22
CA THR A 11 -16.72 -0.08 -9.84
C THR A 11 -15.60 0.91 -9.52
N ASP A 12 -14.81 0.64 -8.48
CA ASP A 12 -13.69 1.49 -8.08
C ASP A 12 -12.41 1.19 -8.84
N LEU A 13 -12.34 0.03 -9.54
CA LEU A 13 -11.10 -0.43 -10.17
C LEU A 13 -10.45 0.56 -11.14
N PRO A 14 -11.19 1.23 -12.03
CA PRO A 14 -10.56 2.21 -12.92
C PRO A 14 -9.85 3.33 -12.16
N ARG A 15 -10.48 3.82 -11.08
CA ARG A 15 -9.89 4.88 -10.28
C ARG A 15 -8.68 4.40 -9.48
N ILE A 16 -8.75 3.20 -8.92
CA ILE A 16 -7.61 2.61 -8.22
C ILE A 16 -6.43 2.44 -9.18
N ALA A 17 -6.69 1.98 -10.42
CA ALA A 17 -5.65 1.84 -11.43
C ALA A 17 -4.98 3.18 -11.76
N GLU A 18 -5.76 4.26 -11.85
CA GLU A 18 -5.20 5.61 -12.05
C GLU A 18 -4.26 5.98 -10.90
N LEU A 19 -4.69 5.74 -9.66
CA LEU A 19 -3.88 6.03 -8.47
C LEU A 19 -2.63 5.16 -8.44
N THR A 20 -2.74 3.90 -8.83
CA THR A 20 -1.59 2.99 -8.90
C THR A 20 -0.55 3.49 -9.91
N ARG A 21 -1.00 3.95 -11.07
CA ARG A 21 -0.08 4.53 -12.06
C ARG A 21 0.59 5.79 -11.54
N ALA A 22 -0.15 6.60 -10.79
CA ALA A 22 0.40 7.81 -10.19
C ALA A 22 1.50 7.50 -9.17
N VAL A 23 1.30 6.50 -8.31
CA VAL A 23 2.33 6.14 -7.32
C VAL A 23 3.56 5.55 -7.99
N ILE A 24 3.38 4.76 -9.05
CA ILE A 24 4.51 4.21 -9.80
C ILE A 24 5.36 5.35 -10.42
N GLU A 25 4.70 6.35 -10.99
CA GLU A 25 5.39 7.52 -11.53
C GLU A 25 6.12 8.32 -10.44
N GLU A 26 5.49 8.47 -9.28
CA GLU A 26 6.09 9.21 -8.17
C GLU A 26 7.33 8.50 -7.62
N LEU A 27 7.27 7.18 -7.44
CA LEU A 27 8.33 6.42 -6.79
C LEU A 27 9.47 6.01 -7.72
N SER A 28 9.20 5.84 -9.01
CA SER A 28 10.21 5.34 -9.97
C SER A 28 11.51 6.13 -10.00
N PRO A 29 11.51 7.47 -9.95
CA PRO A 29 12.75 8.24 -9.96
C PRO A 29 13.44 8.32 -8.60
N MET A 30 12.82 7.84 -7.53
CA MET A 30 13.40 7.92 -6.20
C MET A 30 14.49 6.87 -6.01
N ARG A 31 15.34 7.06 -4.99
CA ARG A 31 16.39 6.09 -4.67
C ARG A 31 15.76 4.71 -4.40
N GLY A 32 16.24 3.70 -5.11
CA GLY A 32 15.69 2.35 -5.06
C GLY A 32 14.47 2.14 -5.95
N GLY A 33 13.98 3.20 -6.60
CA GLY A 33 12.75 3.15 -7.39
C GLY A 33 12.85 2.33 -8.67
N ALA A 34 14.02 2.29 -9.31
CA ALA A 34 14.19 1.56 -10.56
C ALA A 34 14.01 0.05 -10.37
N VAL A 35 14.64 -0.52 -9.35
CA VAL A 35 14.49 -1.95 -9.04
C VAL A 35 13.09 -2.22 -8.52
N TRP A 36 12.56 -1.34 -7.65
CA TRP A 36 11.20 -1.45 -7.15
C TRP A 36 10.19 -1.50 -8.30
N LYS A 37 10.31 -0.59 -9.27
CA LYS A 37 9.42 -0.56 -10.43
C LYS A 37 9.50 -1.85 -11.24
N ALA A 38 10.71 -2.39 -11.41
CA ALA A 38 10.92 -3.58 -12.23
C ALA A 38 10.50 -4.87 -11.53
N ARG A 39 10.49 -4.90 -10.19
CA ARG A 39 10.28 -6.13 -9.43
C ARG A 39 9.01 -6.12 -8.58
N GLU A 40 8.77 -5.06 -7.83
CA GLU A 40 7.66 -5.04 -6.86
C GLU A 40 6.42 -4.30 -7.33
N ALA A 41 6.56 -3.29 -8.19
CA ALA A 41 5.39 -2.52 -8.66
C ALA A 41 4.41 -3.41 -9.42
N ARG A 42 3.11 -3.11 -9.27
CA ARG A 42 2.08 -3.91 -9.93
C ARG A 42 2.23 -3.83 -11.45
N PRO A 43 2.20 -5.00 -12.13
CA PRO A 43 2.28 -5.03 -13.59
C PRO A 43 0.97 -4.65 -14.26
N GLU A 44 1.05 -4.19 -15.50
CA GLU A 44 -0.12 -4.03 -16.34
C GLU A 44 -0.59 -5.42 -16.85
N PRO A 45 -1.88 -5.64 -17.09
CA PRO A 45 -2.99 -4.68 -16.90
C PRO A 45 -3.39 -4.57 -15.42
N LEU A 46 -3.40 -3.33 -14.92
CA LEU A 46 -3.63 -3.08 -13.49
C LEU A 46 -5.01 -3.52 -13.02
N GLU A 47 -6.04 -3.24 -13.82
CA GLU A 47 -7.42 -3.57 -13.44
C GLU A 47 -7.61 -5.07 -13.22
N ASP A 48 -6.96 -5.91 -14.04
CA ASP A 48 -7.07 -7.36 -13.91
C ASP A 48 -6.43 -7.85 -12.61
N GLY A 49 -5.24 -7.35 -12.30
CA GLY A 49 -4.55 -7.71 -11.06
C GLY A 49 -5.30 -7.25 -9.82
N LEU A 50 -5.85 -6.04 -9.87
CA LEU A 50 -6.64 -5.50 -8.75
C LEU A 50 -7.96 -6.24 -8.58
N ALA A 51 -8.60 -6.63 -9.69
CA ALA A 51 -9.84 -7.42 -9.64
C ALA A 51 -9.60 -8.77 -8.95
N ALA A 52 -8.47 -9.42 -9.24
CA ALA A 52 -8.11 -10.68 -8.59
C ALA A 52 -7.97 -10.52 -7.07
N LEU A 53 -7.49 -9.36 -6.62
CA LEU A 53 -7.37 -9.09 -5.19
C LEU A 53 -8.73 -8.93 -4.50
N LEU A 54 -9.72 -8.37 -5.20
CA LEU A 54 -11.07 -8.24 -4.64
C LEU A 54 -11.71 -9.62 -4.40
N ASP A 55 -11.35 -10.62 -5.18
CA ASP A 55 -11.85 -11.98 -5.05
C ASP A 55 -11.01 -12.85 -4.11
N ASN A 56 -9.91 -12.32 -3.59
CA ASN A 56 -9.00 -13.06 -2.73
C ASN A 56 -9.33 -12.84 -1.25
N ALA A 57 -9.75 -13.90 -0.56
CA ALA A 57 -10.08 -13.82 0.86
C ALA A 57 -8.89 -13.45 1.75
N ASP A 58 -7.65 -13.66 1.25
CA ASP A 58 -6.41 -13.33 1.96
C ASP A 58 -5.89 -11.93 1.61
N ALA A 59 -6.70 -11.10 0.99
CA ALA A 59 -6.35 -9.72 0.66
C ALA A 59 -7.49 -8.77 1.02
N ARG A 60 -7.13 -7.52 1.26
CA ARG A 60 -8.10 -6.45 1.50
C ARG A 60 -7.68 -5.23 0.71
N VAL A 61 -8.60 -4.68 -0.05
CA VAL A 61 -8.39 -3.46 -0.82
C VAL A 61 -9.30 -2.39 -0.27
N LEU A 62 -8.73 -1.23 0.08
CA LEU A 62 -9.47 -0.09 0.59
C LEU A 62 -9.39 1.08 -0.38
N VAL A 63 -10.43 1.91 -0.36
CA VAL A 63 -10.36 3.25 -0.96
C VAL A 63 -10.55 4.28 0.15
N ALA A 64 -9.85 5.40 0.02
CA ALA A 64 -9.99 6.55 0.90
C ALA A 64 -10.72 7.65 0.13
N THR A 65 -11.67 8.30 0.78
CA THR A 65 -12.54 9.26 0.11
C THR A 65 -12.60 10.58 0.87
N ILE A 66 -12.83 11.65 0.10
CA ILE A 66 -13.22 12.96 0.65
C ILE A 66 -14.54 13.30 -0.03
N ASP A 67 -15.59 13.49 0.76
CA ASP A 67 -16.94 13.75 0.27
C ASP A 67 -17.37 12.75 -0.82
N GLY A 68 -17.01 11.48 -0.62
CA GLY A 68 -17.34 10.40 -1.54
C GLY A 68 -16.41 10.23 -2.74
N THR A 69 -15.51 11.18 -2.99
CA THR A 69 -14.56 11.10 -4.10
C THR A 69 -13.31 10.31 -3.67
N ILE A 70 -12.93 9.31 -4.44
CA ILE A 70 -11.76 8.48 -4.14
C ILE A 70 -10.49 9.30 -4.40
N VAL A 71 -9.66 9.44 -3.37
CA VAL A 71 -8.38 10.16 -3.43
C VAL A 71 -7.21 9.32 -2.93
N GLY A 72 -7.46 8.07 -2.53
CA GLY A 72 -6.42 7.18 -2.06
C GLY A 72 -6.87 5.73 -2.07
N TYR A 73 -5.92 4.82 -1.88
CA TYR A 73 -6.20 3.40 -1.78
C TYR A 73 -5.10 2.70 -1.00
N ALA A 74 -5.41 1.49 -0.54
CA ALA A 74 -4.43 0.63 0.13
C ALA A 74 -4.73 -0.83 -0.16
N VAL A 75 -3.68 -1.65 -0.18
CA VAL A 75 -3.80 -3.10 -0.35
C VAL A 75 -2.95 -3.79 0.70
N VAL A 76 -3.55 -4.74 1.42
CA VAL A 76 -2.84 -5.64 2.32
C VAL A 76 -3.14 -7.07 1.89
N ARG A 77 -2.17 -7.97 2.06
CA ARG A 77 -2.35 -9.41 1.84
C ARG A 77 -1.80 -10.17 3.03
N LEU A 78 -2.28 -11.38 3.22
CA LEU A 78 -1.73 -12.29 4.21
C LEU A 78 -0.59 -13.09 3.58
N GLU A 79 0.46 -13.27 4.36
CA GLU A 79 1.58 -14.16 4.00
C GLU A 79 1.70 -15.23 5.08
N TYR A 80 1.67 -16.50 4.68
CA TYR A 80 1.76 -17.62 5.61
C TYR A 80 3.24 -18.02 5.73
N LEU A 81 3.78 -17.87 6.94
CA LEU A 81 5.19 -18.09 7.19
C LEU A 81 5.48 -19.58 7.47
N ALA A 82 6.76 -19.97 7.35
CA ALA A 82 7.16 -21.37 7.49
C ALA A 82 6.87 -21.96 8.87
N ASP A 83 6.81 -21.13 9.90
CA ASP A 83 6.50 -21.57 11.26
C ASP A 83 5.01 -21.67 11.56
N GLY A 84 4.16 -21.42 10.56
CA GLY A 84 2.71 -21.44 10.70
C GLY A 84 2.09 -20.12 11.12
N SER A 85 2.90 -19.10 11.42
CA SER A 85 2.35 -17.77 11.74
C SER A 85 1.93 -17.03 10.46
N ILE A 86 1.16 -15.96 10.63
CA ILE A 86 0.62 -15.17 9.54
C ILE A 86 1.12 -13.74 9.66
N LEU A 87 1.62 -13.19 8.57
CA LEU A 87 2.09 -11.82 8.48
C LEU A 87 1.15 -11.04 7.55
N GLY A 88 0.75 -9.84 7.96
CA GLY A 88 0.06 -8.91 7.05
C GLY A 88 1.11 -8.12 6.27
N VAL A 89 0.97 -8.02 4.96
CA VAL A 89 1.91 -7.26 4.13
C VAL A 89 1.15 -6.17 3.39
N ILE A 90 1.48 -4.92 3.68
CA ILE A 90 0.93 -3.78 2.95
C ILE A 90 1.71 -3.64 1.66
N ASP A 91 1.09 -3.98 0.54
CA ASP A 91 1.72 -3.85 -0.77
C ASP A 91 1.60 -2.43 -1.33
N ASP A 92 0.48 -1.79 -1.06
CA ASP A 92 0.19 -0.43 -1.55
C ASP A 92 -0.47 0.38 -0.45
N ILE A 93 -0.06 1.62 -0.32
CA ILE A 93 -0.83 2.66 0.39
C ILE A 93 -0.47 3.99 -0.24
N PHE A 94 -1.47 4.73 -0.69
CA PHE A 94 -1.24 5.96 -1.43
C PHE A 94 -2.42 6.91 -1.26
N VAL A 95 -2.11 8.18 -1.08
CA VAL A 95 -3.09 9.27 -1.07
C VAL A 95 -2.58 10.33 -2.05
N GLU A 96 -3.46 10.87 -2.87
CA GLU A 96 -3.10 11.93 -3.81
C GLU A 96 -2.48 13.12 -3.08
N GLU A 97 -1.53 13.78 -3.72
CA GLU A 97 -0.78 14.88 -3.12
C GLU A 97 -1.68 15.95 -2.50
N GLY A 98 -2.73 16.36 -3.19
CA GLY A 98 -3.64 17.39 -2.69
C GLY A 98 -4.49 16.97 -1.49
N ALA A 99 -4.49 15.69 -1.12
CA ALA A 99 -5.31 15.14 -0.02
C ALA A 99 -4.49 14.58 1.14
N ARG A 100 -3.16 14.71 1.11
CA ARG A 100 -2.27 14.01 2.06
C ARG A 100 -2.30 14.54 3.48
N GLN A 101 -2.86 15.70 3.72
CA GLN A 101 -2.78 16.35 5.03
C GLN A 101 -4.06 16.23 5.86
N VAL A 102 -4.98 15.34 5.49
CA VAL A 102 -6.29 15.24 6.16
C VAL A 102 -6.50 13.91 6.91
N GLY A 103 -5.43 13.15 7.16
CA GLY A 103 -5.53 11.94 8.01
C GLY A 103 -6.06 10.69 7.33
N LEU A 104 -6.15 10.67 6.01
CA LEU A 104 -6.67 9.50 5.27
C LEU A 104 -5.75 8.29 5.37
N GLY A 105 -4.44 8.52 5.40
CA GLY A 105 -3.48 7.43 5.58
C GLY A 105 -3.69 6.71 6.90
N GLU A 106 -3.90 7.47 7.96
CA GLU A 106 -4.14 6.93 9.30
C GLU A 106 -5.45 6.13 9.35
N LEU A 107 -6.50 6.63 8.70
CA LEU A 107 -7.77 5.89 8.61
C LEU A 107 -7.56 4.53 7.93
N MET A 108 -6.82 4.50 6.85
CA MET A 108 -6.54 3.25 6.15
C MET A 108 -5.68 2.31 6.98
N ILE A 109 -4.63 2.81 7.63
CA ILE A 109 -3.76 1.99 8.49
C ILE A 109 -4.57 1.38 9.63
N ASP A 110 -5.44 2.15 10.27
CA ASP A 110 -6.27 1.64 11.36
C ASP A 110 -7.18 0.51 10.89
N ASP A 111 -7.80 0.66 9.73
CA ASP A 111 -8.63 -0.38 9.14
C ASP A 111 -7.81 -1.65 8.85
N LEU A 112 -6.65 -1.50 8.23
CA LEU A 112 -5.79 -2.63 7.88
C LEU A 112 -5.27 -3.34 9.12
N MET A 113 -4.92 -2.60 10.18
CA MET A 113 -4.48 -3.20 11.44
C MET A 113 -5.60 -4.03 12.06
N THR A 114 -6.82 -3.51 12.10
CA THR A 114 -7.96 -4.23 12.63
C THR A 114 -8.20 -5.53 11.85
N TRP A 115 -8.15 -5.44 10.52
CA TRP A 115 -8.35 -6.59 9.65
C TRP A 115 -7.29 -7.68 9.89
N CYS A 116 -6.02 -7.28 10.04
CA CYS A 116 -4.92 -8.20 10.31
C CYS A 116 -5.02 -8.81 11.71
N GLU A 117 -5.39 -8.02 12.71
CA GLU A 117 -5.56 -8.52 14.07
C GLU A 117 -6.69 -9.55 14.15
N GLU A 118 -7.80 -9.31 13.47
CA GLU A 118 -8.91 -10.27 13.39
C GLU A 118 -8.50 -11.60 12.78
N ARG A 119 -7.52 -11.58 11.88
CA ARG A 119 -6.98 -12.77 11.22
C ARG A 119 -5.77 -13.36 11.93
N LYS A 120 -5.48 -12.86 13.13
CA LYS A 120 -4.43 -13.37 14.02
C LYS A 120 -3.04 -13.26 13.43
N CYS A 121 -2.79 -12.20 12.66
CA CYS A 121 -1.45 -11.89 12.18
C CYS A 121 -0.54 -11.60 13.38
N VAL A 122 0.71 -12.04 13.30
CA VAL A 122 1.71 -11.77 14.34
C VAL A 122 2.30 -10.37 14.18
N GLY A 123 2.12 -9.74 13.04
CA GLY A 123 2.61 -8.41 12.75
C GLY A 123 2.26 -7.99 11.35
N MET A 124 2.71 -6.81 10.97
CA MET A 124 2.50 -6.26 9.63
C MET A 124 3.80 -5.68 9.11
N ASP A 125 4.06 -5.92 7.83
CA ASP A 125 5.16 -5.29 7.12
C ASP A 125 4.62 -4.23 6.15
N ALA A 126 5.43 -3.21 5.92
CA ALA A 126 5.20 -2.23 4.87
C ALA A 126 6.56 -1.86 4.28
N MET A 127 6.59 -1.53 2.99
CA MET A 127 7.82 -1.14 2.32
C MET A 127 7.85 0.37 2.11
N ALA A 128 9.01 0.97 2.40
CA ALA A 128 9.26 2.37 2.08
C ALA A 128 10.62 2.47 1.39
N LEU A 129 10.66 3.21 0.28
CA LEU A 129 11.93 3.45 -0.40
C LEU A 129 12.78 4.47 0.37
N PRO A 130 14.12 4.32 0.41
CA PRO A 130 14.97 5.25 1.14
C PRO A 130 14.82 6.71 0.71
N GLY A 131 14.47 6.94 -0.56
CA GLY A 131 14.27 8.28 -1.10
C GLY A 131 12.91 8.89 -0.76
N HIS A 132 12.00 8.13 -0.17
CA HIS A 132 10.64 8.59 0.14
C HIS A 132 10.45 8.72 1.64
N ARG A 133 11.05 9.75 2.22
CA ARG A 133 11.05 9.96 3.68
C ARG A 133 9.65 10.14 4.26
N ALA A 134 8.75 10.77 3.52
CA ALA A 134 7.39 10.99 3.99
C ALA A 134 6.69 9.67 4.29
N THR A 135 6.86 8.66 3.44
CA THR A 135 6.28 7.33 3.65
C THR A 135 6.89 6.65 4.87
N LYS A 136 8.22 6.71 5.00
CA LYS A 136 8.91 6.14 6.15
C LYS A 136 8.44 6.78 7.45
N ASN A 137 8.38 8.11 7.48
CA ASN A 137 7.91 8.85 8.66
C ASN A 137 6.46 8.50 9.00
N PHE A 138 5.60 8.38 7.99
CA PHE A 138 4.21 7.99 8.17
C PHE A 138 4.11 6.63 8.87
N PHE A 139 4.87 5.63 8.42
CA PHE A 139 4.83 4.31 9.04
C PHE A 139 5.40 4.36 10.47
N GLU A 140 6.48 5.09 10.70
CA GLU A 140 7.05 5.21 12.05
C GLU A 140 6.05 5.88 13.01
N GLU A 141 5.35 6.91 12.57
CA GLU A 141 4.32 7.57 13.36
C GLU A 141 3.12 6.65 13.64
N SER A 142 2.91 5.67 12.78
CA SER A 142 1.85 4.66 12.95
C SER A 142 2.30 3.46 13.80
N GLY A 143 3.51 3.50 14.33
CA GLY A 143 4.03 2.46 15.23
C GLY A 143 4.88 1.39 14.56
N PHE A 144 5.22 1.56 13.29
CA PHE A 144 6.10 0.63 12.58
C PHE A 144 7.56 0.96 12.86
N THR A 145 8.42 -0.07 12.87
CA THR A 145 9.86 0.09 12.99
C THR A 145 10.55 -0.66 11.86
N ALA A 146 11.70 -0.16 11.43
CA ALA A 146 12.47 -0.83 10.38
C ALA A 146 13.03 -2.14 10.93
N ARG A 147 12.66 -3.28 10.33
CA ARG A 147 13.16 -4.59 10.74
C ARG A 147 14.16 -5.20 9.76
N GLN A 148 14.29 -4.62 8.57
CA GLN A 148 15.15 -5.16 7.54
C GLN A 148 15.57 -4.05 6.59
N LEU A 149 16.80 -4.10 6.12
CA LEU A 149 17.30 -3.19 5.10
C LEU A 149 17.77 -4.03 3.90
N VAL A 150 17.45 -3.55 2.70
CA VAL A 150 17.95 -4.15 1.47
C VAL A 150 19.11 -3.27 0.98
N MET A 151 20.31 -3.86 0.93
CA MET A 151 21.51 -3.17 0.46
C MET A 151 21.68 -3.47 -1.02
N HIS A 152 21.95 -2.43 -1.79
CA HIS A 152 22.03 -2.55 -3.25
C HIS A 152 23.33 -2.00 -3.79
N HIS A 153 23.93 -2.73 -4.72
CA HIS A 153 25.09 -2.27 -5.49
C HIS A 153 24.71 -2.31 -6.97
N HIS A 154 24.70 -1.15 -7.60
CA HIS A 154 24.36 -1.06 -9.02
C HIS A 154 25.62 -1.31 -9.86
N PHE A 155 25.48 -2.13 -10.92
CA PHE A 155 26.56 -2.38 -11.87
C PHE A 155 26.33 -1.49 -13.11
N GLY A 156 27.43 -1.00 -13.65
CA GLY A 156 27.40 -0.11 -14.79
C GLY A 156 27.49 1.36 -14.39
N SER A 157 27.33 2.22 -15.35
CA SER A 157 27.50 3.66 -15.17
C SER A 157 26.17 4.36 -14.89
#